data_4997bf605a5de9c9a966adaef9a73877
#
_entry.id   4997bf605a5de9c9a966adaef9a73877
#
_cell.length_a   1.000
_cell.length_b   1.000
_cell.length_c   1.000
_cell.angle_alpha   90.00
_cell.angle_beta   90.00
_cell.angle_gamma   90.00
#
_symmetry.space_group_name_H-M   'P 1'
#
loop_
_entity.id
_entity.type
_entity.pdbx_description
1 polymer ?
#
loop_
_entity_poly.entity_id
_entity_poly.type
_entity_poly.pdbx_seq_one_letter_code
_entity_poly.pdbx_strand_id
1 'polypeptide(L)'
;RVTAIGMFIEAVREPIRFAQLAQLAYNKGKRIVALQTGKSEAGALIAASHTASLAGNRQAYAALFERCAVATVETPTELIETLKMLDNGGVLTGYRLASLSCSGGEASLIADMSEFTNLKFEPFPAEQTARIEATLTELVHVANPFDYHTFMWGDRPAMTATFSETMRGEHDATLLLLDAPPREDQDASSWLIAAEAFAAAAQATGR
;
A
#
# COMPACT_ATOMS: atom_id res chain seq x y z
N ARG A 1 -18.15 -4.56 -11.26
CA ARG A 1 -18.37 -3.30 -10.53
C ARG A 1 -17.04 -2.54 -10.50
N VAL A 2 -17.00 -1.28 -10.99
CA VAL A 2 -15.80 -0.44 -10.92
C VAL A 2 -15.65 0.11 -9.51
N THR A 3 -14.47 -0.03 -8.91
CA THR A 3 -14.11 0.44 -7.55
C THR A 3 -13.16 1.63 -7.62
N ALA A 4 -12.19 1.60 -8.53
CA ALA A 4 -11.22 2.66 -8.78
C ALA A 4 -11.09 2.94 -10.28
N ILE A 5 -10.58 4.12 -10.63
CA ILE A 5 -10.36 4.59 -12.00
C ILE A 5 -8.89 5.00 -12.13
N GLY A 6 -8.13 4.28 -12.94
CA GLY A 6 -6.77 4.67 -13.31
C GLY A 6 -6.76 5.54 -14.55
N MET A 7 -6.01 6.63 -14.52
CA MET A 7 -5.87 7.53 -15.63
C MET A 7 -4.40 7.77 -15.99
N PHE A 8 -4.07 7.63 -17.26
CA PHE A 8 -2.82 8.13 -17.82
C PHE A 8 -3.12 9.45 -18.51
N ILE A 9 -2.59 10.56 -18.01
CA ILE A 9 -3.01 11.92 -18.40
C ILE A 9 -1.85 12.69 -19.00
N GLU A 10 -1.98 13.11 -20.26
CA GLU A 10 -1.07 14.06 -20.88
C GLU A 10 -1.57 15.51 -20.69
N ALA A 11 -2.88 15.73 -20.86
CA ALA A 11 -3.51 17.04 -20.68
C ALA A 11 -4.98 16.92 -20.27
N VAL A 12 -5.44 17.88 -19.48
CA VAL A 12 -6.87 18.09 -19.16
C VAL A 12 -7.37 19.29 -19.94
N ARG A 13 -8.17 19.03 -20.97
CA ARG A 13 -8.69 20.11 -21.86
C ARG A 13 -9.75 20.97 -21.21
N GLU A 14 -10.61 20.37 -20.39
CA GLU A 14 -11.74 21.01 -19.73
C GLU A 14 -11.64 20.85 -18.21
N PRO A 15 -10.81 21.64 -17.50
CA PRO A 15 -10.55 21.46 -16.07
C PRO A 15 -11.81 21.55 -15.19
N ILE A 16 -12.75 22.41 -15.55
CA ILE A 16 -14.01 22.56 -14.80
C ILE A 16 -14.85 21.28 -14.91
N ARG A 17 -14.99 20.74 -16.11
CA ARG A 17 -15.73 19.51 -16.35
C ARG A 17 -15.04 18.31 -15.70
N PHE A 18 -13.71 18.24 -15.77
CA PHE A 18 -12.93 17.23 -15.08
C PHE A 18 -13.22 17.26 -13.57
N ALA A 19 -13.16 18.45 -12.94
CA ALA A 19 -13.44 18.60 -11.52
C ALA A 19 -14.86 18.14 -11.14
N GLN A 20 -15.87 18.48 -11.95
CA GLN A 20 -17.26 18.05 -11.73
C GLN A 20 -17.39 16.52 -11.79
N LEU A 21 -16.75 15.88 -12.77
CA LEU A 21 -16.79 14.43 -12.94
C LEU A 21 -15.98 13.69 -11.84
N ALA A 22 -14.86 14.24 -11.43
CA ALA A 22 -14.07 13.70 -10.32
C ALA A 22 -14.86 13.76 -9.00
N GLN A 23 -15.53 14.88 -8.73
CA GLN A 23 -16.41 15.01 -7.57
C GLN A 23 -17.59 14.02 -7.62
N LEU A 24 -18.19 13.82 -8.80
CA LEU A 24 -19.25 12.82 -8.98
C LEU A 24 -18.73 11.40 -8.70
N ALA A 25 -17.52 11.06 -9.18
CA ALA A 25 -16.89 9.78 -8.91
C ALA A 25 -16.64 9.59 -7.40
N TYR A 26 -16.06 10.59 -6.75
CA TYR A 26 -15.80 10.60 -5.31
C TYR A 26 -17.09 10.37 -4.50
N ASN A 27 -18.16 11.08 -4.81
CA ASN A 27 -19.46 10.96 -4.14
C ASN A 27 -20.11 9.57 -4.33
N LYS A 28 -19.75 8.88 -5.42
CA LYS A 28 -20.15 7.49 -5.68
C LYS A 28 -19.19 6.46 -5.06
N GLY A 29 -18.27 6.87 -4.21
CA GLY A 29 -17.28 6.01 -3.59
C GLY A 29 -16.22 5.47 -4.55
N LYS A 30 -16.04 6.11 -5.73
CA LYS A 30 -14.99 5.73 -6.69
C LYS A 30 -13.77 6.62 -6.47
N ARG A 31 -12.60 6.00 -6.46
CA ARG A 31 -11.33 6.72 -6.34
C ARG A 31 -10.68 6.84 -7.70
N ILE A 32 -10.06 7.99 -7.95
CA ILE A 32 -9.31 8.26 -9.18
C ILE A 32 -7.83 8.31 -8.82
N VAL A 33 -7.03 7.60 -9.60
CA VAL A 33 -5.56 7.63 -9.52
C VAL A 33 -5.03 8.08 -10.87
N ALA A 34 -4.20 9.11 -10.89
CA ALA A 34 -3.66 9.69 -12.11
C ALA A 34 -2.14 9.57 -12.18
N LEU A 35 -1.65 9.04 -13.28
CA LEU A 35 -0.26 9.15 -13.72
C LEU A 35 -0.20 10.25 -14.78
N GLN A 36 0.37 11.39 -14.40
CA GLN A 36 0.54 12.52 -15.32
C GLN A 36 1.90 12.47 -15.99
N THR A 37 1.93 12.65 -17.31
CA THR A 37 3.15 12.86 -18.11
C THR A 37 3.28 14.33 -18.53
N GLY A 38 4.41 14.68 -19.13
CA GLY A 38 4.64 16.07 -19.55
C GLY A 38 4.95 17.05 -18.40
N LYS A 39 5.44 16.56 -17.25
CA LYS A 39 5.75 17.37 -16.07
C LYS A 39 7.07 18.13 -16.19
N SER A 40 8.04 17.62 -16.96
CA SER A 40 9.31 18.27 -17.23
C SER A 40 9.21 19.15 -18.49
N GLU A 41 10.13 20.09 -18.64
CA GLU A 41 10.18 20.94 -19.87
C GLU A 41 10.28 20.10 -21.14
N ALA A 42 11.14 19.08 -21.16
CA ALA A 42 11.27 18.18 -22.30
C ALA A 42 9.98 17.37 -22.54
N GLY A 43 9.37 16.83 -21.47
CA GLY A 43 8.11 16.11 -21.57
C GLY A 43 6.96 17.00 -22.05
N ALA A 44 6.92 18.24 -21.61
CA ALA A 44 5.93 19.23 -22.04
C ALA A 44 6.02 19.54 -23.54
N LEU A 45 7.24 19.68 -24.08
CA LEU A 45 7.47 19.88 -25.53
C LEU A 45 6.97 18.68 -26.35
N ILE A 46 7.24 17.46 -25.87
CA ILE A 46 6.75 16.24 -26.53
C ILE A 46 5.23 16.17 -26.47
N ALA A 47 4.62 16.36 -25.30
CA ALA A 47 3.17 16.34 -25.14
C ALA A 47 2.48 17.40 -26.03
N ALA A 48 3.03 18.60 -26.12
CA ALA A 48 2.50 19.67 -26.99
C ALA A 48 2.50 19.29 -28.48
N SER A 49 3.50 18.55 -28.93
CA SER A 49 3.57 18.06 -30.32
C SER A 49 2.52 16.99 -30.64
N HIS A 50 2.09 16.22 -29.66
CA HIS A 50 1.12 15.13 -29.83
C HIS A 50 -0.34 15.57 -29.63
N THR A 51 -0.60 16.50 -28.74
CA THR A 51 -1.98 16.81 -28.31
C THR A 51 -2.48 18.19 -28.77
N ALA A 52 -1.60 19.02 -29.37
CA ALA A 52 -1.85 20.43 -29.69
C ALA A 52 -2.39 21.24 -28.48
N SER A 53 -2.25 20.71 -27.27
CA SER A 53 -2.61 21.38 -26.02
C SER A 53 -1.35 21.88 -25.32
N LEU A 54 -1.42 23.09 -24.75
CA LEU A 54 -0.35 23.57 -23.87
C LEU A 54 -0.25 22.60 -22.70
N ALA A 55 0.94 22.00 -22.52
CA ALA A 55 1.25 21.24 -21.33
C ALA A 55 1.02 22.14 -20.12
N GLY A 56 0.12 21.74 -19.25
CA GLY A 56 -0.24 22.55 -18.09
C GLY A 56 0.94 22.67 -17.12
N ASN A 57 1.00 23.78 -16.42
CA ASN A 57 1.95 23.98 -15.33
C ASN A 57 1.78 22.84 -14.29
N ARG A 58 2.87 22.15 -13.94
CA ARG A 58 2.90 21.08 -12.92
C ARG A 58 2.16 21.45 -11.64
N GLN A 59 2.35 22.70 -11.17
CA GLN A 59 1.70 23.19 -9.95
C GLN A 59 0.18 23.34 -10.12
N ALA A 60 -0.28 23.76 -11.28
CA ALA A 60 -1.71 23.88 -11.58
C ALA A 60 -2.39 22.50 -11.62
N TYR A 61 -1.73 21.48 -12.18
CA TYR A 61 -2.24 20.12 -12.16
C TYR A 61 -2.24 19.53 -10.74
N ALA A 62 -1.18 19.71 -9.97
CA ALA A 62 -1.12 19.26 -8.58
C ALA A 62 -2.29 19.86 -7.77
N ALA A 63 -2.51 21.17 -7.87
CA ALA A 63 -3.63 21.84 -7.22
C ALA A 63 -5.01 21.36 -7.70
N LEU A 64 -5.16 21.09 -9.01
CA LEU A 64 -6.41 20.54 -9.56
C LEU A 64 -6.68 19.15 -9.01
N PHE A 65 -5.69 18.26 -9.01
CA PHE A 65 -5.83 16.88 -8.55
C PHE A 65 -6.09 16.81 -7.04
N GLU A 66 -5.35 17.56 -6.24
CA GLU A 66 -5.57 17.69 -4.81
C GLU A 66 -7.00 18.15 -4.50
N ARG A 67 -7.45 19.23 -5.13
CA ARG A 67 -8.81 19.78 -4.96
C ARG A 67 -9.91 18.79 -5.37
N CYS A 68 -9.61 17.91 -6.33
CA CYS A 68 -10.55 16.90 -6.83
C CYS A 68 -10.44 15.55 -6.08
N ALA A 69 -9.61 15.44 -5.05
CA ALA A 69 -9.29 14.19 -4.37
C ALA A 69 -8.83 13.07 -5.34
N VAL A 70 -8.05 13.44 -6.34
CA VAL A 70 -7.38 12.55 -7.29
C VAL A 70 -6.00 12.22 -6.74
N ALA A 71 -5.73 10.96 -6.46
CA ALA A 71 -4.40 10.52 -6.07
C ALA A 71 -3.46 10.58 -7.28
N THR A 72 -2.20 10.98 -7.04
CA THR A 72 -1.18 11.05 -8.11
C THR A 72 -0.05 10.07 -7.85
N VAL A 73 0.45 9.47 -8.92
CA VAL A 73 1.57 8.53 -8.90
C VAL A 73 2.59 8.93 -9.96
N GLU A 74 3.84 8.47 -9.79
CA GLU A 74 4.95 8.86 -10.65
C GLU A 74 5.30 7.80 -11.71
N THR A 75 4.93 6.53 -11.48
CA THR A 75 5.28 5.41 -12.37
C THR A 75 4.05 4.57 -12.73
N PRO A 76 4.10 3.85 -13.87
CA PRO A 76 3.04 2.88 -14.23
C PRO A 76 2.87 1.77 -13.18
N THR A 77 3.97 1.34 -12.56
CA THR A 77 3.93 0.33 -11.49
C THR A 77 3.15 0.85 -10.29
N GLU A 78 3.43 2.05 -9.82
CA GLU A 78 2.67 2.68 -8.73
C GLU A 78 1.19 2.83 -9.09
N LEU A 79 0.85 3.16 -10.34
CA LEU A 79 -0.54 3.24 -10.79
C LEU A 79 -1.26 1.90 -10.60
N ILE A 80 -0.65 0.82 -11.08
CA ILE A 80 -1.24 -0.52 -11.01
C ILE A 80 -1.36 -1.00 -9.57
N GLU A 81 -0.30 -0.86 -8.76
CA GLU A 81 -0.31 -1.30 -7.38
C GLU A 81 -1.29 -0.49 -6.52
N THR A 82 -1.40 0.82 -6.75
CA THR A 82 -2.42 1.64 -6.07
C THR A 82 -3.83 1.22 -6.46
N LEU A 83 -4.08 0.92 -7.73
CA LEU A 83 -5.40 0.42 -8.18
C LEU A 83 -5.72 -0.94 -7.58
N LYS A 84 -4.76 -1.86 -7.50
CA LYS A 84 -4.92 -3.16 -6.84
C LYS A 84 -5.28 -3.00 -5.36
N MET A 85 -4.57 -2.12 -4.65
CA MET A 85 -4.85 -1.80 -3.25
C MET A 85 -6.28 -1.27 -3.08
N LEU A 86 -6.70 -0.31 -3.91
CA LEU A 86 -8.03 0.29 -3.83
C LEU A 86 -9.16 -0.69 -4.19
N ASP A 87 -8.90 -1.64 -5.08
CA ASP A 87 -9.89 -2.65 -5.49
C ASP A 87 -10.09 -3.74 -4.42
N ASN A 88 -9.02 -4.16 -3.76
CA ASN A 88 -9.04 -5.25 -2.78
C ASN A 88 -9.26 -4.77 -1.33
N GLY A 89 -8.53 -3.74 -0.90
CA GLY A 89 -8.52 -3.25 0.48
C GLY A 89 -9.28 -1.92 0.70
N GLY A 90 -9.60 -1.20 -0.36
CA GLY A 90 -10.22 0.11 -0.24
C GLY A 90 -9.24 1.21 0.16
N VAL A 91 -9.77 2.25 0.80
CA VAL A 91 -8.99 3.40 1.27
C VAL A 91 -8.64 3.21 2.74
N LEU A 92 -7.38 3.41 3.09
CA LEU A 92 -6.95 3.41 4.49
C LEU A 92 -7.64 4.55 5.26
N THR A 93 -8.01 4.29 6.49
CA THR A 93 -8.69 5.25 7.38
C THR A 93 -7.71 6.13 8.14
N GLY A 94 -6.42 5.78 8.13
CA GLY A 94 -5.36 6.51 8.80
C GLY A 94 -3.97 6.09 8.31
N TYR A 95 -2.94 6.46 9.05
CA TYR A 95 -1.54 6.30 8.68
C TYR A 95 -0.74 5.36 9.58
N ARG A 96 -1.38 4.77 10.61
CA ARG A 96 -0.72 3.85 11.55
C ARG A 96 -0.73 2.45 10.97
N LEU A 97 0.44 1.89 10.78
CA LEU A 97 0.61 0.56 10.22
C LEU A 97 1.28 -0.38 11.22
N ALA A 98 0.98 -1.65 11.10
CA ALA A 98 1.82 -2.73 11.57
C ALA A 98 2.42 -3.46 10.37
N SER A 99 3.65 -3.93 10.49
CA SER A 99 4.32 -4.69 9.45
C SER A 99 4.90 -5.98 10.00
N LEU A 100 4.76 -7.04 9.25
CA LEU A 100 5.25 -8.38 9.51
C LEU A 100 6.20 -8.81 8.40
N SER A 101 7.38 -9.30 8.76
CA SER A 101 8.33 -9.91 7.82
C SER A 101 9.07 -11.04 8.50
N CYS A 102 9.68 -11.95 7.72
CA CYS A 102 10.54 -12.99 8.27
C CYS A 102 12.03 -12.61 8.29
N SER A 103 12.33 -11.35 7.99
CA SER A 103 13.68 -10.84 7.80
C SER A 103 13.84 -9.45 8.42
N GLY A 104 14.87 -9.31 9.27
CA GLY A 104 15.25 -7.99 9.80
C GLY A 104 15.64 -6.99 8.72
N GLY A 105 16.13 -7.45 7.57
CA GLY A 105 16.41 -6.60 6.41
C GLY A 105 15.14 -5.98 5.84
N GLU A 106 14.07 -6.75 5.69
CA GLU A 106 12.76 -6.24 5.23
C GLU A 106 12.13 -5.30 6.26
N ALA A 107 12.19 -5.65 7.55
CA ALA A 107 11.69 -4.80 8.62
C ALA A 107 12.42 -3.45 8.66
N SER A 108 13.74 -3.44 8.47
CA SER A 108 14.53 -2.21 8.39
C SER A 108 14.19 -1.40 7.14
N LEU A 109 14.09 -2.07 5.99
CA LEU A 109 13.80 -1.41 4.72
C LEU A 109 12.44 -0.68 4.75
N ILE A 110 11.39 -1.31 5.26
CA ILE A 110 10.07 -0.67 5.32
C ILE A 110 10.05 0.49 6.33
N ALA A 111 10.82 0.40 7.42
CA ALA A 111 11.00 1.50 8.34
C ALA A 111 11.66 2.70 7.65
N ASP A 112 12.77 2.48 6.94
CA ASP A 112 13.49 3.53 6.19
C ASP A 112 12.59 4.16 5.11
N MET A 113 11.84 3.35 4.36
CA MET A 113 10.92 3.85 3.33
C MET A 113 9.79 4.70 3.92
N SER A 114 9.36 4.44 5.14
CA SER A 114 8.30 5.23 5.80
C SER A 114 8.70 6.68 6.08
N GLU A 115 10.00 6.97 6.23
CA GLU A 115 10.54 8.33 6.44
C GLU A 115 10.15 9.31 5.32
N PHE A 116 9.91 8.79 4.11
CA PHE A 116 9.50 9.57 2.93
C PHE A 116 7.97 9.69 2.77
N THR A 117 7.21 9.23 3.77
CA THR A 117 5.74 9.17 3.72
C THR A 117 5.12 9.72 5.02
N ASN A 118 3.80 9.74 5.10
CA ASN A 118 3.08 10.01 6.34
C ASN A 118 2.79 8.75 7.16
N LEU A 119 3.24 7.58 6.73
CA LEU A 119 3.01 6.31 7.41
C LEU A 119 3.76 6.25 8.74
N LYS A 120 3.16 5.62 9.74
CA LYS A 120 3.71 5.49 11.09
C LYS A 120 3.70 4.03 11.53
N PHE A 121 4.85 3.56 11.97
CA PHE A 121 5.03 2.28 12.64
C PHE A 121 5.24 2.56 14.13
N GLU A 122 4.13 2.82 14.83
CA GLU A 122 4.18 3.06 16.28
C GLU A 122 4.51 1.76 17.02
N PRO A 123 5.30 1.82 18.11
CA PRO A 123 5.56 0.64 18.94
C PRO A 123 4.26 0.01 19.43
N PHE A 124 4.22 -1.32 19.49
CA PHE A 124 3.08 -2.01 20.07
C PHE A 124 2.93 -1.68 21.56
N PRO A 125 1.71 -1.45 22.05
CA PRO A 125 1.46 -1.32 23.49
C PRO A 125 1.96 -2.56 24.27
N ALA A 126 2.42 -2.38 25.50
CA ALA A 126 3.00 -3.45 26.31
C ALA A 126 2.08 -4.68 26.43
N GLU A 127 0.78 -4.47 26.55
CA GLU A 127 -0.18 -5.57 26.60
C GLU A 127 -0.26 -6.36 25.28
N GLN A 128 -0.19 -5.66 24.13
CA GLN A 128 -0.16 -6.31 22.83
C GLN A 128 1.16 -7.03 22.62
N THR A 129 2.29 -6.40 22.98
CA THR A 129 3.61 -7.03 22.95
C THR A 129 3.60 -8.36 23.72
N ALA A 130 3.10 -8.37 24.95
CA ALA A 130 3.00 -9.60 25.76
C ALA A 130 2.11 -10.69 25.11
N ARG A 131 1.01 -10.31 24.44
CA ARG A 131 0.17 -11.27 23.71
C ARG A 131 0.88 -11.84 22.49
N ILE A 132 1.64 -11.01 21.75
CA ILE A 132 2.44 -11.48 20.62
C ILE A 132 3.54 -12.43 21.12
N GLU A 133 4.30 -12.04 22.15
CA GLU A 133 5.34 -12.86 22.76
C GLU A 133 4.82 -14.23 23.20
N ALA A 134 3.61 -14.30 23.75
CA ALA A 134 2.98 -15.55 24.18
C ALA A 134 2.69 -16.53 23.01
N THR A 135 2.72 -16.09 21.77
CA THR A 135 2.56 -16.94 20.58
C THR A 135 3.88 -17.43 20.01
N LEU A 136 5.02 -16.92 20.48
CA LEU A 136 6.35 -17.24 19.98
C LEU A 136 6.97 -18.39 20.75
N THR A 137 7.68 -19.28 20.05
CA THR A 137 8.38 -20.41 20.64
C THR A 137 9.82 -20.07 21.03
N GLU A 138 10.38 -19.02 20.47
CA GLU A 138 11.74 -18.54 20.68
C GLU A 138 11.70 -17.10 21.20
N LEU A 139 12.79 -16.68 21.84
CA LEU A 139 12.93 -15.31 22.31
C LEU A 139 13.20 -14.39 21.12
N VAL A 140 12.14 -13.73 20.65
CA VAL A 140 12.15 -12.76 19.55
C VAL A 140 11.81 -11.39 20.12
N HIS A 141 12.53 -10.36 19.68
CA HIS A 141 12.21 -9.00 20.04
C HIS A 141 10.99 -8.51 19.26
N VAL A 142 9.88 -8.29 19.96
CA VAL A 142 8.63 -7.79 19.36
C VAL A 142 8.71 -6.28 19.21
N ALA A 143 8.75 -5.81 17.99
CA ALA A 143 8.77 -4.39 17.61
C ALA A 143 7.80 -4.13 16.45
N ASN A 144 7.65 -2.89 16.02
CA ASN A 144 6.93 -2.53 14.80
C ASN A 144 7.81 -1.57 13.97
N PRO A 145 8.25 -1.94 12.79
CA PRO A 145 8.03 -3.20 12.03
C PRO A 145 8.47 -4.46 12.77
N PHE A 146 7.73 -5.56 12.59
CA PHE A 146 7.95 -6.81 13.30
C PHE A 146 8.62 -7.86 12.41
N ASP A 147 9.89 -8.20 12.74
CA ASP A 147 10.56 -9.39 12.23
C ASP A 147 10.17 -10.60 13.09
N TYR A 148 9.26 -11.44 12.55
CA TYR A 148 8.82 -12.64 13.26
C TYR A 148 9.78 -13.82 13.11
N HIS A 149 10.89 -13.64 12.38
CA HIS A 149 11.92 -14.61 12.10
C HIS A 149 11.46 -15.90 11.39
N THR A 150 12.42 -16.71 10.97
CA THR A 150 12.16 -17.98 10.27
C THR A 150 11.80 -19.15 11.19
N PHE A 151 11.84 -18.99 12.51
CA PHE A 151 11.61 -20.08 13.47
C PHE A 151 10.24 -20.73 13.35
N MET A 152 9.20 -19.96 12.99
CA MET A 152 7.85 -20.47 12.76
C MET A 152 7.53 -20.70 11.29
N TRP A 153 8.50 -20.55 10.39
CA TRP A 153 8.25 -20.65 8.96
C TRP A 153 7.76 -22.05 8.57
N GLY A 154 6.64 -22.11 7.87
CA GLY A 154 5.97 -23.36 7.53
C GLY A 154 4.98 -23.87 8.59
N ASP A 155 5.00 -23.34 9.80
CA ASP A 155 4.00 -23.63 10.84
C ASP A 155 2.81 -22.68 10.73
N ARG A 156 1.84 -23.03 9.87
CA ARG A 156 0.65 -22.21 9.64
C ARG A 156 -0.14 -21.87 10.91
N PRO A 157 -0.40 -22.82 11.85
CA PRO A 157 -1.07 -22.50 13.11
C PRO A 157 -0.31 -21.45 13.95
N ALA A 158 1.01 -21.61 14.14
CA ALA A 158 1.82 -20.66 14.88
C ALA A 158 1.84 -19.28 14.23
N MET A 159 2.07 -19.21 12.91
CA MET A 159 2.02 -17.97 12.14
C MET A 159 0.65 -17.30 12.24
N THR A 160 -0.46 -18.06 12.11
CA THR A 160 -1.81 -17.50 12.22
C THR A 160 -2.07 -16.89 13.60
N ALA A 161 -1.60 -17.54 14.67
CA ALA A 161 -1.74 -17.03 16.04
C ALA A 161 -0.98 -15.70 16.21
N THR A 162 0.29 -15.67 15.82
CA THR A 162 1.16 -14.48 15.91
C THR A 162 0.60 -13.31 15.07
N PHE A 163 0.20 -13.58 13.83
CA PHE A 163 -0.36 -12.57 12.94
C PHE A 163 -1.70 -12.03 13.47
N SER A 164 -2.53 -12.89 14.07
CA SER A 164 -3.79 -12.47 14.68
C SER A 164 -3.56 -11.51 15.85
N GLU A 165 -2.61 -11.79 16.74
CA GLU A 165 -2.31 -10.89 17.85
C GLU A 165 -1.71 -9.57 17.38
N THR A 166 -0.89 -9.60 16.32
CA THR A 166 -0.40 -8.38 15.67
C THR A 166 -1.56 -7.56 15.10
N MET A 167 -2.51 -8.17 14.39
CA MET A 167 -3.66 -7.49 13.77
C MET A 167 -4.65 -6.90 14.76
N ARG A 168 -4.70 -7.38 16.01
CA ARG A 168 -5.61 -6.87 17.06
C ARG A 168 -5.19 -5.53 17.66
N GLY A 169 -4.14 -4.90 17.16
CA GLY A 169 -3.68 -3.60 17.60
C GLY A 169 -4.51 -2.42 17.07
N GLU A 170 -4.25 -1.24 17.63
CA GLU A 170 -4.87 0.02 17.19
C GLU A 170 -4.09 0.63 16.02
N HIS A 171 -4.06 -0.02 14.87
CA HIS A 171 -3.47 0.48 13.65
C HIS A 171 -4.49 0.38 12.51
N ASP A 172 -4.24 1.13 11.43
CA ASP A 172 -5.19 1.32 10.33
C ASP A 172 -5.05 0.22 9.26
N ALA A 173 -3.88 -0.41 9.17
CA ALA A 173 -3.66 -1.61 8.35
C ALA A 173 -2.47 -2.43 8.86
N THR A 174 -2.47 -3.72 8.51
CA THR A 174 -1.34 -4.62 8.71
C THR A 174 -0.78 -5.04 7.36
N LEU A 175 0.53 -5.04 7.23
CA LEU A 175 1.26 -5.46 6.04
C LEU A 175 2.01 -6.77 6.32
N LEU A 176 2.01 -7.68 5.38
CA LEU A 176 2.92 -8.81 5.35
C LEU A 176 3.87 -8.62 4.15
N LEU A 177 5.16 -8.54 4.43
CA LEU A 177 6.20 -8.51 3.41
C LEU A 177 6.59 -9.94 3.06
N LEU A 178 6.62 -10.24 1.78
CA LEU A 178 6.98 -11.55 1.25
C LEU A 178 7.88 -11.36 0.03
N ASP A 179 9.11 -11.82 0.14
CA ASP A 179 10.11 -11.86 -0.91
C ASP A 179 10.06 -13.17 -1.72
N ALA A 180 8.86 -13.57 -2.14
CA ALA A 180 8.65 -14.83 -2.82
C ALA A 180 9.60 -15.00 -4.02
N PRO A 181 10.09 -16.25 -4.27
CA PRO A 181 11.03 -16.49 -5.35
C PRO A 181 10.42 -16.10 -6.70
N PRO A 182 11.17 -15.41 -7.58
CA PRO A 182 10.63 -14.85 -8.81
C PRO A 182 10.41 -15.87 -9.92
N ARG A 183 10.85 -17.12 -9.75
CA ARG A 183 10.83 -18.15 -10.77
C ARG A 183 9.87 -19.27 -10.41
N GLU A 184 9.06 -19.69 -11.39
CA GLU A 184 8.05 -20.75 -11.24
C GLU A 184 8.67 -22.13 -10.92
N ASP A 185 9.96 -22.37 -11.25
CA ASP A 185 10.69 -23.60 -10.96
C ASP A 185 11.27 -23.65 -9.53
N GLN A 186 11.05 -22.61 -8.72
CA GLN A 186 11.49 -22.55 -7.32
C GLN A 186 10.34 -22.90 -6.38
N ASP A 187 10.66 -23.61 -5.31
CA ASP A 187 9.66 -23.95 -4.28
C ASP A 187 9.25 -22.70 -3.49
N ALA A 188 8.01 -22.27 -3.67
CA ALA A 188 7.40 -21.14 -2.97
C ALA A 188 6.41 -21.59 -1.86
N SER A 189 6.40 -22.86 -1.47
CA SER A 189 5.41 -23.42 -0.55
C SER A 189 5.38 -22.71 0.80
N SER A 190 6.54 -22.34 1.37
CA SER A 190 6.62 -21.64 2.65
C SER A 190 6.04 -20.23 2.56
N TRP A 191 6.23 -19.52 1.45
CA TRP A 191 5.63 -18.20 1.22
C TRP A 191 4.11 -18.29 1.09
N LEU A 192 3.60 -19.33 0.42
CA LEU A 192 2.15 -19.58 0.33
C LEU A 192 1.55 -19.87 1.70
N ILE A 193 2.22 -20.65 2.54
CA ILE A 193 1.80 -20.91 3.93
C ILE A 193 1.73 -19.59 4.72
N ALA A 194 2.73 -18.71 4.57
CA ALA A 194 2.71 -17.41 5.23
C ALA A 194 1.54 -16.52 4.76
N ALA A 195 1.30 -16.46 3.45
CA ALA A 195 0.17 -15.73 2.88
C ALA A 195 -1.19 -16.29 3.37
N GLU A 196 -1.34 -17.63 3.42
CA GLU A 196 -2.55 -18.29 3.93
C GLU A 196 -2.75 -18.06 5.44
N ALA A 197 -1.67 -18.06 6.23
CA ALA A 197 -1.73 -17.75 7.66
C ALA A 197 -2.16 -16.30 7.88
N PHE A 198 -1.66 -15.36 7.08
CA PHE A 198 -2.05 -13.97 7.14
C PHE A 198 -3.52 -13.76 6.77
N ALA A 199 -4.00 -14.41 5.69
CA ALA A 199 -5.39 -14.36 5.31
C ALA A 199 -6.32 -14.97 6.39
N ALA A 200 -5.91 -16.08 7.01
CA ALA A 200 -6.66 -16.69 8.12
C ALA A 200 -6.70 -15.78 9.35
N ALA A 201 -5.59 -15.10 9.68
CA ALA A 201 -5.54 -14.11 10.76
C ALA A 201 -6.46 -12.91 10.49
N ALA A 202 -6.47 -12.40 9.25
CA ALA A 202 -7.37 -11.33 8.83
C ALA A 202 -8.85 -11.71 9.00
N GLN A 203 -9.23 -12.93 8.58
CA GLN A 203 -10.58 -13.44 8.78
C GLN A 203 -10.95 -13.57 10.26
N ALA A 204 -10.04 -14.10 11.08
CA ALA A 204 -10.27 -14.32 12.51
C ALA A 204 -10.39 -13.02 13.30
N THR A 205 -9.75 -11.95 12.85
CA THR A 205 -9.74 -10.64 13.52
C THR A 205 -10.73 -9.64 12.92
N GLY A 206 -11.29 -9.93 11.75
CA GLY A 206 -12.18 -9.03 11.01
C GLY A 206 -11.44 -7.82 10.40
N ARG A 207 -10.17 -7.98 10.13
CA ARG A 207 -9.27 -6.92 9.61
C ARG A 207 -8.99 -7.09 8.13
#